data_cca7ae885f93b28c3fb9ecd0deff58ae
#
_entry.id   cca7ae885f93b28c3fb9ecd0deff58ae
#
_cell.length_a   1.000
_cell.length_b   1.000
_cell.length_c   1.000
_cell.angle_alpha   90.00
_cell.angle_beta   90.00
_cell.angle_gamma   90.00
#
_symmetry.space_group_name_H-M   'P 1'
#
loop_
_entity.id
_entity.type
_entity.pdbx_description
1 polymer ?
#
loop_
_entity_poly.entity_id
_entity_poly.type
_entity_poly.pdbx_seq_one_letter_code
_entity_poly.pdbx_strand_id
1 'polypeptide(L)'
;MKKILLVLLCFALLISATSCNIRYVSSYKALMFVRMERGDHGSISFSSLSGTYVMKLRMSGEGQEGSIHCKASLDEGEINVYYDSLGVKEFLFNLKAGESIDERRGYFESGKTVYIIIETVNTAKEGKIEIDLRK
;
A
#
# COMPACT_ATOMS: atom_id res chain seq x y z
N MET A 1 -20.22 37.46 25.47
CA MET A 1 -20.19 35.99 25.67
C MET A 1 -20.72 35.23 24.48
N LYS A 2 -21.88 35.54 23.89
CA LYS A 2 -22.39 34.84 22.71
C LYS A 2 -21.47 34.93 21.49
N LYS A 3 -20.77 36.02 21.26
CA LYS A 3 -19.83 36.19 20.14
C LYS A 3 -18.55 35.35 20.30
N ILE A 4 -18.07 35.16 21.51
CA ILE A 4 -16.88 34.35 21.82
C ILE A 4 -17.22 32.88 21.65
N LEU A 5 -18.43 32.46 22.05
CA LEU A 5 -18.90 31.07 21.84
C LEU A 5 -19.03 30.71 20.36
N LEU A 6 -19.50 31.67 19.55
CA LEU A 6 -19.64 31.47 18.11
C LEU A 6 -18.27 31.33 17.41
N VAL A 7 -17.28 32.13 17.82
CA VAL A 7 -15.91 32.07 17.30
C VAL A 7 -15.25 30.75 17.69
N LEU A 8 -15.43 30.28 18.92
CA LEU A 8 -14.93 29.00 19.39
C LEU A 8 -15.57 27.80 18.62
N LEU A 9 -16.87 27.91 18.35
CA LEU A 9 -17.59 26.89 17.58
C LEU A 9 -17.11 26.81 16.11
N CYS A 10 -16.85 27.99 15.49
CA CYS A 10 -16.28 28.08 14.15
C CYS A 10 -14.84 27.51 14.09
N PHE A 11 -14.05 27.75 15.14
CA PHE A 11 -12.68 27.25 15.23
C PHE A 11 -12.66 25.70 15.40
N ALA A 12 -13.57 25.16 16.20
CA ALA A 12 -13.74 23.72 16.38
C ALA A 12 -14.21 23.04 15.07
N LEU A 13 -15.06 23.68 14.30
CA LEU A 13 -15.50 23.18 12.99
C LEU A 13 -14.38 23.21 11.94
N LEU A 14 -13.49 24.20 12.00
CA LEU A 14 -12.32 24.28 11.11
C LEU A 14 -11.28 23.19 11.42
N ILE A 15 -11.11 22.83 12.68
CA ILE A 15 -10.19 21.74 13.07
C ILE A 15 -10.72 20.37 12.64
N SER A 16 -12.03 20.18 12.65
CA SER A 16 -12.64 18.92 12.19
C SER A 16 -12.62 18.75 10.66
N ALA A 17 -12.46 19.82 9.90
CA ALA A 17 -12.34 19.78 8.44
C ALA A 17 -10.91 19.48 7.96
N THR A 18 -9.91 19.51 8.83
CA THR A 18 -8.51 19.17 8.52
C THR A 18 -8.13 17.75 8.88
N SER A 19 -9.06 16.81 8.84
CA SER A 19 -8.69 15.41 8.72
C SER A 19 -8.10 15.20 7.32
N CYS A 20 -6.89 15.69 7.11
CA CYS A 20 -6.08 15.28 5.97
C CYS A 20 -6.01 13.77 6.03
N ASN A 21 -6.62 13.09 5.08
CA ASN A 21 -6.33 11.72 4.80
C ASN A 21 -4.84 11.64 4.41
N ILE A 22 -3.97 11.60 5.41
CA ILE A 22 -2.55 11.33 5.19
C ILE A 22 -2.50 9.93 4.65
N ARG A 23 -2.45 9.86 3.33
CA ARG A 23 -2.28 8.61 2.63
C ARG A 23 -0.83 8.22 2.71
N TYR A 24 -0.57 6.96 2.51
CA TYR A 24 0.78 6.40 2.57
C TYR A 24 1.71 7.06 1.58
N VAL A 25 2.94 7.32 2.00
CA VAL A 25 3.97 7.98 1.21
C VAL A 25 5.15 7.05 1.03
N SER A 26 5.67 6.96 -0.20
CA SER A 26 6.89 6.24 -0.49
C SER A 26 8.12 7.02 0.00
N SER A 27 9.02 6.33 0.70
CA SER A 27 10.32 6.83 1.09
C SER A 27 11.33 5.69 1.03
N TYR A 28 12.12 5.63 -0.04
CA TYR A 28 13.01 4.51 -0.29
C TYR A 28 14.25 4.91 -1.08
N LYS A 29 15.25 4.04 -1.00
CA LYS A 29 16.43 4.03 -1.88
C LYS A 29 16.45 2.69 -2.62
N ALA A 30 16.70 2.72 -3.90
CA ALA A 30 16.71 1.52 -4.72
C ALA A 30 17.76 1.59 -5.82
N LEU A 31 18.27 0.42 -6.20
CA LEU A 31 19.13 0.23 -7.36
C LEU A 31 18.42 -0.68 -8.36
N MET A 32 18.55 -0.35 -9.66
CA MET A 32 17.94 -1.09 -10.76
C MET A 32 16.46 -1.35 -10.50
N PHE A 33 15.75 -0.29 -10.14
CA PHE A 33 14.36 -0.35 -9.75
C PHE A 33 13.46 -0.20 -10.97
N VAL A 34 12.68 -1.22 -11.24
CA VAL A 34 11.65 -1.22 -12.29
C VAL A 34 10.30 -1.36 -11.64
N ARG A 35 9.41 -0.45 -11.97
CA ARG A 35 8.03 -0.46 -11.46
C ARG A 35 7.03 -0.36 -12.59
N MET A 36 5.89 -0.99 -12.40
CA MET A 36 4.72 -0.85 -13.25
C MET A 36 3.48 -0.83 -12.38
N GLU A 37 2.65 0.17 -12.57
CA GLU A 37 1.32 0.27 -11.97
C GLU A 37 0.32 0.52 -13.09
N ARG A 38 -0.62 -0.40 -13.25
CA ARG A 38 -1.63 -0.32 -14.30
C ARG A 38 -2.97 -0.83 -13.79
N GLY A 39 -3.81 0.10 -13.35
CA GLY A 39 -5.14 -0.24 -12.87
C GLY A 39 -5.12 -1.29 -11.77
N ASP A 40 -5.48 -2.50 -12.09
CA ASP A 40 -5.58 -3.64 -11.18
C ASP A 40 -4.30 -4.47 -11.04
N HIS A 41 -3.24 -4.09 -11.73
CA HIS A 41 -1.94 -4.78 -11.70
C HIS A 41 -0.82 -3.84 -11.31
N GLY A 42 0.06 -4.29 -10.44
CA GLY A 42 1.28 -3.60 -10.09
C GLY A 42 2.44 -4.56 -9.89
N SER A 43 3.62 -4.12 -10.25
CA SER A 43 4.85 -4.88 -10.04
C SER A 43 6.04 -3.99 -9.76
N ILE A 44 6.94 -4.50 -8.94
CA ILE A 44 8.27 -3.94 -8.76
C ILE A 44 9.31 -5.04 -8.88
N SER A 45 10.47 -4.69 -9.41
CA SER A 45 11.67 -5.51 -9.34
C SER A 45 12.86 -4.62 -9.04
N PHE A 46 13.81 -5.14 -8.29
CA PHE A 46 14.97 -4.36 -7.85
C PHE A 46 16.17 -5.26 -7.60
N SER A 47 17.35 -4.67 -7.78
CA SER A 47 18.61 -5.24 -7.30
C SER A 47 18.81 -4.97 -5.82
N SER A 48 18.43 -3.77 -5.36
CA SER A 48 18.50 -3.35 -3.95
C SER A 48 17.34 -2.42 -3.64
N LEU A 49 16.71 -2.61 -2.51
CA LEU A 49 15.64 -1.75 -1.99
C LEU A 49 15.81 -1.56 -0.47
N SER A 50 15.71 -0.33 -0.02
CA SER A 50 15.71 0.03 1.40
C SER A 50 14.68 1.11 1.66
N GLY A 51 13.77 0.88 2.59
CA GLY A 51 12.71 1.81 2.97
C GLY A 51 11.30 1.31 2.66
N THR A 52 10.42 2.23 2.35
CA THR A 52 9.00 1.96 2.11
C THR A 52 8.60 2.38 0.71
N TYR A 53 8.06 1.46 -0.06
CA TYR A 53 7.44 1.74 -1.36
C TYR A 53 5.93 1.52 -1.29
N VAL A 54 5.17 2.47 -1.78
CA VAL A 54 3.71 2.40 -1.82
C VAL A 54 3.22 2.31 -3.26
N MET A 55 2.49 1.26 -3.55
CA MET A 55 1.84 0.99 -4.81
C MET A 55 0.36 1.31 -4.70
N LYS A 56 -0.23 1.96 -5.69
CA LYS A 56 -1.66 2.28 -5.75
C LYS A 56 -2.31 1.51 -6.88
N LEU A 57 -3.28 0.70 -6.54
CA LEU A 57 -4.03 -0.10 -7.50
C LEU A 57 -5.52 0.22 -7.40
N ARG A 58 -6.23 0.04 -8.52
CA ARG A 58 -7.67 0.21 -8.57
C ARG A 58 -8.25 -0.64 -9.69
N MET A 59 -9.19 -1.50 -9.33
CA MET A 59 -9.99 -2.23 -10.31
C MET A 59 -11.19 -1.40 -10.72
N SER A 60 -11.48 -1.34 -12.02
CA SER A 60 -12.67 -0.69 -12.54
C SER A 60 -13.96 -1.40 -12.11
N GLY A 61 -15.06 -0.67 -12.08
CA GLY A 61 -16.36 -1.12 -11.60
C GLY A 61 -16.67 -0.57 -10.22
N GLU A 62 -17.78 -0.97 -9.63
CA GLU A 62 -18.23 -0.52 -8.32
C GLU A 62 -18.76 -1.67 -7.48
N GLY A 63 -18.32 -1.72 -6.21
CA GLY A 63 -18.90 -2.55 -5.17
C GLY A 63 -18.74 -4.06 -5.34
N GLN A 64 -17.92 -4.51 -6.24
CA GLN A 64 -17.64 -5.94 -6.39
C GLN A 64 -16.45 -6.35 -5.54
N GLU A 65 -16.62 -7.37 -4.74
CA GLU A 65 -15.56 -7.91 -3.90
C GLU A 65 -14.62 -8.82 -4.69
N GLY A 66 -13.35 -8.78 -4.34
CA GLY A 66 -12.31 -9.62 -4.92
C GLY A 66 -11.20 -9.91 -3.94
N SER A 67 -10.21 -10.65 -4.39
CA SER A 67 -9.03 -11.01 -3.64
C SER A 67 -7.77 -10.44 -4.26
N ILE A 68 -6.73 -10.25 -3.45
CA ILE A 68 -5.43 -9.76 -3.88
C ILE A 68 -4.54 -10.98 -4.14
N HIS A 69 -4.12 -11.15 -5.38
CA HIS A 69 -3.15 -12.18 -5.74
C HIS A 69 -1.73 -11.63 -5.60
N CYS A 70 -0.93 -12.29 -4.78
CA CYS A 70 0.43 -11.90 -4.46
C CYS A 70 1.41 -12.94 -4.99
N LYS A 71 2.33 -12.50 -5.84
CA LYS A 71 3.45 -13.29 -6.33
C LYS A 71 4.73 -12.53 -6.07
N ALA A 72 5.62 -13.10 -5.28
CA ALA A 72 6.84 -12.43 -4.87
C ALA A 72 7.99 -13.39 -4.62
N SER A 73 9.20 -12.90 -4.80
CA SER A 73 10.43 -13.60 -4.47
C SER A 73 11.48 -12.63 -3.96
N LEU A 74 12.38 -13.11 -3.12
CA LEU A 74 13.44 -12.33 -2.51
C LEU A 74 14.69 -13.20 -2.28
N ASP A 75 15.85 -12.75 -2.72
CA ASP A 75 17.10 -13.48 -2.51
C ASP A 75 17.78 -13.15 -1.19
N GLU A 76 17.81 -11.87 -0.81
CA GLU A 76 18.43 -11.41 0.45
C GLU A 76 17.55 -10.37 1.16
N GLY A 77 17.61 -10.37 2.48
CA GLY A 77 16.87 -9.45 3.33
C GLY A 77 15.50 -9.96 3.74
N GLU A 78 14.67 -9.03 4.16
CA GLU A 78 13.31 -9.30 4.61
C GLU A 78 12.40 -8.14 4.26
N ILE A 79 11.21 -8.44 3.80
CA ILE A 79 10.16 -7.46 3.52
C ILE A 79 8.87 -7.84 4.21
N ASN A 80 8.17 -6.80 4.70
CA ASN A 80 6.79 -6.89 5.14
C ASN A 80 5.90 -6.15 4.16
N VAL A 81 4.83 -6.76 3.74
CA VAL A 81 3.87 -6.16 2.83
C VAL A 81 2.52 -6.04 3.51
N TYR A 82 1.96 -4.85 3.45
CA TYR A 82 0.66 -4.50 3.99
C TYR A 82 -0.25 -4.02 2.88
N TYR A 83 -1.54 -4.00 3.13
CA TYR A 83 -2.51 -3.40 2.23
C TYR A 83 -3.53 -2.58 3.00
N ASP A 84 -4.11 -1.63 2.33
CA ASP A 84 -5.24 -0.85 2.81
C ASP A 84 -6.24 -0.70 1.67
N SER A 85 -7.39 -1.34 1.82
CA SER A 85 -8.47 -1.29 0.85
C SER A 85 -9.72 -0.58 1.39
N LEU A 86 -9.87 -0.51 2.71
CA LEU A 86 -11.06 -0.02 3.40
C LEU A 86 -10.77 1.06 4.45
N GLY A 87 -9.58 1.66 4.42
CA GLY A 87 -9.16 2.70 5.37
C GLY A 87 -8.35 2.19 6.56
N VAL A 88 -8.05 0.90 6.62
CA VAL A 88 -7.25 0.26 7.67
C VAL A 88 -6.06 -0.45 7.04
N LYS A 89 -4.87 -0.21 7.58
CA LYS A 89 -3.64 -0.91 7.18
C LYS A 89 -3.65 -2.32 7.78
N GLU A 90 -3.64 -3.32 6.92
CA GLU A 90 -3.65 -4.72 7.32
C GLU A 90 -2.41 -5.43 6.76
N PHE A 91 -1.95 -6.45 7.49
CA PHE A 91 -0.83 -7.29 7.07
C PHE A 91 -1.23 -8.17 5.88
N LEU A 92 -0.39 -8.22 4.86
CA LEU A 92 -0.61 -9.05 3.68
C LEU A 92 0.30 -10.28 3.67
N PHE A 93 1.61 -10.08 3.67
CA PHE A 93 2.59 -11.15 3.79
C PHE A 93 3.97 -10.65 4.23
N ASN A 94 4.77 -11.58 4.74
CA ASN A 94 6.19 -11.39 5.01
C ASN A 94 6.99 -12.28 4.06
N LEU A 95 8.12 -11.80 3.60
CA LEU A 95 9.02 -12.55 2.75
C LEU A 95 10.46 -12.40 3.27
N LYS A 96 11.10 -13.52 3.54
CA LYS A 96 12.50 -13.60 3.98
C LYS A 96 13.39 -14.07 2.85
N ALA A 97 14.70 -13.95 3.05
CA ALA A 97 15.72 -14.35 2.10
C ALA A 97 15.53 -15.80 1.60
N GLY A 98 15.50 -15.97 0.28
CA GLY A 98 15.31 -17.24 -0.38
C GLY A 98 13.86 -17.73 -0.48
N GLU A 99 12.91 -16.98 0.06
CA GLU A 99 11.49 -17.33 0.01
C GLU A 99 10.81 -16.80 -1.26
N SER A 100 9.75 -17.48 -1.64
CA SER A 100 8.82 -17.03 -2.68
C SER A 100 7.39 -17.38 -2.30
N ILE A 101 6.44 -16.59 -2.77
CA ILE A 101 5.01 -16.84 -2.60
C ILE A 101 4.26 -16.68 -3.92
N ASP A 102 3.16 -17.38 -4.04
CA ASP A 102 2.18 -17.27 -5.12
C ASP A 102 0.81 -17.62 -4.54
N GLU A 103 0.16 -16.66 -3.91
CA GLU A 103 -1.05 -16.88 -3.12
C GLU A 103 -2.06 -15.75 -3.27
N ARG A 104 -3.31 -16.07 -2.99
CA ARG A 104 -4.38 -15.09 -2.82
C ARG A 104 -4.52 -14.74 -1.34
N ARG A 105 -4.49 -13.45 -1.03
CA ARG A 105 -4.63 -12.94 0.34
C ARG A 105 -5.42 -11.64 0.33
N GLY A 106 -6.06 -11.33 1.45
CA GLY A 106 -6.81 -10.11 1.60
C GLY A 106 -8.00 -9.99 0.65
N TYR A 107 -8.66 -8.86 0.70
CA TYR A 107 -9.82 -8.57 -0.14
C TYR A 107 -9.95 -7.07 -0.39
N PHE A 108 -10.64 -6.74 -1.46
CA PHE A 108 -10.90 -5.38 -1.86
C PHE A 108 -12.28 -5.25 -2.50
N GLU A 109 -12.74 -4.02 -2.65
CA GLU A 109 -13.90 -3.70 -3.46
C GLU A 109 -13.47 -2.93 -4.72
N SER A 110 -14.03 -3.30 -5.88
CA SER A 110 -13.81 -2.56 -7.13
C SER A 110 -14.29 -1.12 -7.00
N GLY A 111 -13.62 -0.20 -7.71
CA GLY A 111 -13.91 1.23 -7.65
C GLY A 111 -13.25 1.97 -6.50
N LYS A 112 -12.59 1.27 -5.57
CA LYS A 112 -11.83 1.87 -4.48
C LYS A 112 -10.33 1.68 -4.68
N THR A 113 -9.53 2.64 -4.23
CA THR A 113 -8.08 2.55 -4.28
C THR A 113 -7.57 1.56 -3.24
N VAL A 114 -6.71 0.66 -3.67
CA VAL A 114 -5.98 -0.28 -2.82
C VAL A 114 -4.53 0.17 -2.73
N TYR A 115 -4.06 0.42 -1.52
CA TYR A 115 -2.66 0.73 -1.25
C TYR A 115 -1.94 -0.56 -0.89
N ILE A 116 -0.83 -0.81 -1.55
CA ILE A 116 0.10 -1.89 -1.19
C ILE A 116 1.35 -1.24 -0.64
N ILE A 117 1.65 -1.50 0.62
CA ILE A 117 2.75 -0.87 1.35
C ILE A 117 3.85 -1.91 1.55
N ILE A 118 4.97 -1.72 0.90
CA ILE A 118 6.13 -2.62 0.93
C ILE A 118 7.21 -1.99 1.79
N GLU A 119 7.49 -2.62 2.92
CA GLU A 119 8.49 -2.14 3.89
C GLU A 119 9.63 -3.14 4.01
N THR A 120 10.86 -2.68 3.80
CA THR A 120 12.05 -3.50 4.05
C THR A 120 12.44 -3.42 5.53
N VAL A 121 12.86 -4.54 6.11
CA VAL A 121 13.39 -4.55 7.48
C VAL A 121 14.77 -3.91 7.51
N ASN A 122 15.60 -4.24 6.55
CA ASN A 122 16.88 -3.61 6.26
C ASN A 122 16.97 -3.39 4.76
N THR A 123 18.13 -3.62 4.15
CA THR A 123 18.24 -3.62 2.70
C THR A 123 17.85 -5.00 2.16
N ALA A 124 16.85 -5.04 1.29
CA ALA A 124 16.46 -6.22 0.54
C ALA A 124 17.18 -6.24 -0.83
N LYS A 125 17.57 -7.41 -1.31
CA LYS A 125 18.29 -7.57 -2.58
C LYS A 125 17.65 -8.62 -3.47
N GLU A 126 17.72 -8.37 -4.77
CA GLU A 126 17.21 -9.23 -5.82
C GLU A 126 15.78 -9.70 -5.52
N GLY A 127 14.86 -8.75 -5.56
CA GLY A 127 13.46 -8.98 -5.26
C GLY A 127 12.55 -8.65 -6.43
N LYS A 128 11.42 -9.35 -6.47
CA LYS A 128 10.33 -9.11 -7.39
C LYS A 128 9.00 -9.29 -6.67
N ILE A 129 8.12 -8.33 -6.82
CA ILE A 129 6.77 -8.37 -6.24
C ILE A 129 5.77 -8.03 -7.32
N GLU A 130 4.80 -8.91 -7.52
CA GLU A 130 3.66 -8.71 -8.42
C GLU A 130 2.37 -8.79 -7.63
N ILE A 131 1.51 -7.82 -7.82
CA ILE A 131 0.21 -7.74 -7.17
C ILE A 131 -0.88 -7.60 -8.23
N ASP A 132 -1.84 -8.49 -8.19
CA ASP A 132 -3.03 -8.44 -9.05
C ASP A 132 -4.29 -8.42 -8.21
N LEU A 133 -5.17 -7.47 -8.52
CA LEU A 133 -6.52 -7.47 -8.00
C LEU A 133 -7.38 -8.39 -8.86
N ARG A 134 -8.03 -9.36 -8.24
CA ARG A 134 -8.85 -10.36 -8.96
C ARG A 134 -10.22 -10.50 -8.30
N LYS A 135 -11.23 -10.55 -9.14
CA LYS A 135 -12.60 -10.89 -8.70
C LYS A 135 -12.77 -12.37 -8.40
#